data_d45b1c84b78dfa0930bc1684fa24bae3
#
_entry.id   d45b1c84b78dfa0930bc1684fa24bae3
#
_cell.length_a   1.000
_cell.length_b   1.000
_cell.length_c   1.000
_cell.angle_alpha   90.00
_cell.angle_beta   90.00
_cell.angle_gamma   90.00
#
_symmetry.space_group_name_H-M   'P 1'
#
loop_
_entity.id
_entity.type
_entity.pdbx_description
1 polymer ?
#
loop_
_entity_poly.entity_id
_entity_poly.type
_entity_poly.pdbx_seq_one_letter_code
_entity_poly.pdbx_strand_id
1 'polypeptide(L)'
;MKILFASAEVDPFAKVGGLADVASALPRRLFEMGHDVRVITPCHASSLTAFHDGEAPVELMVNSPDGARRVGVATRTGTGGVPVQLVLDDEFFGRPAVYGEGDDLHRYQFFCRAVIETLRRDDWIPDILHINDWHTAPLAFALRNLAWGDRALRGIASVFAIHNLRYRGPDELNDMVCQAVYYSNMVTTVSPTYAREILTPEHGEGLDSLLQMRASAGALVGILNGLDYDLYNPRTDSHISRQFDLSSLEGRAANREALRAEFKLPPSSGPLAAMVTRLTEQKGIDLVLQTLPEILSSGGQLLVLGDGDEALTAELTRLQAEHPDSVRLAARFDDGLARQIYAGCDVFLMPSRFEPCGLGQLMAMRYGAVPIGRRTGGIADTVLDAADHGEHATGFLFDDFNSSAFAAAFERAVVAFHRQDVWQGLQLNGMSRDYSWGASASRYVEVYLAALRSRGIVPLE
;
A
#
# COMPACT_ATOMS: atom_id res chain seq x y z
N MET A 1 -23.23 4.85 7.67
CA MET A 1 -22.33 5.40 8.70
C MET A 1 -21.62 6.63 8.14
N LYS A 2 -21.31 7.60 9.00
CA LYS A 2 -20.41 8.72 8.69
C LYS A 2 -18.97 8.32 9.04
N ILE A 3 -18.05 8.39 8.10
CA ILE A 3 -16.69 7.90 8.27
C ILE A 3 -15.71 9.01 7.87
N LEU A 4 -14.82 9.40 8.78
CA LEU A 4 -13.71 10.30 8.48
C LEU A 4 -12.41 9.51 8.39
N PHE A 5 -11.73 9.57 7.26
CA PHE A 5 -10.38 9.05 7.07
C PHE A 5 -9.36 10.16 7.32
N ALA A 6 -8.48 9.98 8.28
CA ALA A 6 -7.32 10.85 8.49
C ALA A 6 -6.08 10.16 7.93
N SER A 7 -5.37 10.81 7.02
CA SER A 7 -4.19 10.27 6.35
C SER A 7 -3.16 11.36 6.06
N ALA A 8 -1.87 10.98 6.05
CA ALA A 8 -0.78 11.87 5.66
C ALA A 8 -0.73 12.12 4.15
N GLU A 9 -1.20 11.16 3.38
CA GLU A 9 -1.20 11.19 1.91
C GLU A 9 -2.50 10.61 1.35
N VAL A 10 -2.95 11.13 0.23
CA VAL A 10 -4.15 10.72 -0.52
C VAL A 10 -3.95 11.00 -2.00
N ASP A 11 -4.08 10.01 -2.87
CA ASP A 11 -4.02 10.19 -4.32
C ASP A 11 -5.32 10.88 -4.84
N PRO A 12 -5.26 11.89 -5.71
CA PRO A 12 -4.11 12.44 -6.42
C PRO A 12 -3.45 13.66 -5.75
N PHE A 13 -3.82 14.02 -4.51
CA PHE A 13 -3.35 15.25 -3.85
C PHE A 13 -1.89 15.13 -3.38
N ALA A 14 -1.54 14.02 -2.74
CA ALA A 14 -0.18 13.72 -2.31
C ALA A 14 0.04 12.22 -2.33
N LYS A 15 1.14 11.76 -2.95
CA LYS A 15 1.47 10.34 -3.06
C LYS A 15 2.96 10.11 -2.89
N VAL A 16 3.31 9.28 -1.91
CA VAL A 16 4.68 8.78 -1.67
C VAL A 16 4.71 7.26 -1.75
N GLY A 17 3.66 6.60 -1.25
CA GLY A 17 3.60 5.15 -1.17
C GLY A 17 2.20 4.59 -1.34
N GLY A 18 2.06 3.30 -0.99
CA GLY A 18 0.78 2.59 -1.10
C GLY A 18 -0.32 3.10 -0.15
N LEU A 19 0.03 3.90 0.87
CA LEU A 19 -0.95 4.52 1.75
C LEU A 19 -1.86 5.48 0.97
N ALA A 20 -1.31 6.25 0.03
CA ALA A 20 -2.10 7.17 -0.79
C ALA A 20 -3.16 6.43 -1.63
N ASP A 21 -2.79 5.27 -2.18
CA ASP A 21 -3.72 4.41 -2.93
C ASP A 21 -4.85 3.88 -2.03
N VAL A 22 -4.53 3.43 -0.83
CA VAL A 22 -5.53 2.96 0.15
C VAL A 22 -6.44 4.10 0.60
N ALA A 23 -5.87 5.27 0.94
CA ALA A 23 -6.62 6.44 1.41
C ALA A 23 -7.49 7.10 0.33
N SER A 24 -7.31 6.72 -0.92
CA SER A 24 -8.18 7.09 -2.05
C SER A 24 -9.21 5.99 -2.35
N ALA A 25 -8.77 4.74 -2.52
CA ALA A 25 -9.62 3.67 -3.04
C ALA A 25 -10.61 3.10 -2.00
N LEU A 26 -10.19 2.91 -0.73
CA LEU A 26 -11.09 2.42 0.32
C LEU A 26 -12.20 3.42 0.64
N PRO A 27 -11.93 4.73 0.86
CA PRO A 27 -12.98 5.73 1.02
C PRO A 27 -13.95 5.78 -0.14
N ARG A 28 -13.44 5.75 -1.38
CA ARG A 28 -14.26 5.68 -2.59
C ARG A 28 -15.20 4.49 -2.56
N ARG A 29 -14.68 3.29 -2.27
CA ARG A 29 -15.49 2.08 -2.26
C ARG A 29 -16.57 2.10 -1.18
N LEU A 30 -16.24 2.58 0.02
CA LEU A 30 -17.23 2.77 1.09
C LEU A 30 -18.30 3.79 0.72
N PHE A 31 -17.92 4.87 0.03
CA PHE A 31 -18.86 5.88 -0.49
C PHE A 31 -19.80 5.27 -1.54
N GLU A 32 -19.30 4.46 -2.47
CA GLU A 32 -20.09 3.70 -3.45
C GLU A 32 -21.04 2.70 -2.79
N MET A 33 -20.71 2.17 -1.61
CA MET A 33 -21.57 1.31 -0.79
C MET A 33 -22.65 2.09 -0.01
N GLY A 34 -22.73 3.41 -0.16
CA GLY A 34 -23.76 4.26 0.44
C GLY A 34 -23.41 4.79 1.83
N HIS A 35 -22.15 4.74 2.25
CA HIS A 35 -21.68 5.41 3.45
C HIS A 35 -21.38 6.89 3.17
N ASP A 36 -21.55 7.76 4.17
CA ASP A 36 -21.16 9.16 4.11
C ASP A 36 -19.68 9.29 4.52
N VAL A 37 -18.79 9.36 3.55
CA VAL A 37 -17.35 9.27 3.74
C VAL A 37 -16.68 10.59 3.40
N ARG A 38 -15.77 11.05 4.27
CA ARG A 38 -14.86 12.16 4.01
C ARG A 38 -13.43 11.74 4.30
N VAL A 39 -12.48 12.37 3.63
CA VAL A 39 -11.05 12.21 3.91
C VAL A 39 -10.50 13.54 4.39
N ILE A 40 -9.56 13.53 5.36
CA ILE A 40 -8.82 14.71 5.80
C ILE A 40 -7.33 14.45 5.73
N THR A 41 -6.58 15.37 5.10
CA THR A 41 -5.15 15.25 4.85
C THR A 41 -4.47 16.62 4.90
N PRO A 42 -3.16 16.72 5.19
CA PRO A 42 -2.43 17.97 5.02
C PRO A 42 -2.44 18.43 3.56
N CYS A 43 -2.45 19.74 3.33
CA CYS A 43 -2.28 20.31 2.01
C CYS A 43 -0.78 20.47 1.68
N HIS A 44 -0.18 19.43 1.13
CA HIS A 44 1.22 19.48 0.69
C HIS A 44 1.41 20.36 -0.54
N ALA A 45 2.64 20.76 -0.85
CA ALA A 45 2.94 21.57 -2.03
C ALA A 45 2.45 20.93 -3.33
N SER A 46 2.49 19.59 -3.44
CA SER A 46 1.93 18.83 -4.57
C SER A 46 0.41 18.98 -4.71
N SER A 47 -0.29 19.24 -3.61
CA SER A 47 -1.75 19.41 -3.59
C SER A 47 -2.19 20.79 -4.08
N LEU A 48 -1.30 21.79 -4.10
CA LEU A 48 -1.62 23.18 -4.45
C LEU A 48 -2.13 23.32 -5.90
N THR A 49 -1.73 22.43 -6.81
CA THR A 49 -2.23 22.40 -8.18
C THR A 49 -3.72 22.08 -8.28
N ALA A 50 -4.29 21.44 -7.27
CA ALA A 50 -5.72 21.11 -7.19
C ALA A 50 -6.60 22.28 -6.71
N PHE A 51 -6.02 23.47 -6.44
CA PHE A 51 -6.71 24.61 -5.84
C PHE A 51 -7.48 25.49 -6.80
N HIS A 52 -7.41 25.26 -8.10
CA HIS A 52 -8.00 26.18 -9.09
C HIS A 52 -9.54 26.21 -9.07
N ASP A 53 -10.20 25.17 -8.51
CA ASP A 53 -11.66 25.09 -8.45
C ASP A 53 -12.13 24.63 -7.05
N GLY A 54 -12.88 25.44 -6.33
CA GLY A 54 -13.50 25.04 -5.06
C GLY A 54 -13.88 26.20 -4.14
N GLU A 55 -14.57 25.89 -3.06
CA GLU A 55 -14.98 26.85 -2.03
C GLU A 55 -13.77 27.44 -1.29
N ALA A 56 -13.94 28.67 -0.79
CA ALA A 56 -12.94 29.30 0.05
C ALA A 56 -12.67 28.48 1.32
N PRO A 57 -11.41 28.42 1.79
CA PRO A 57 -11.08 27.69 3.01
C PRO A 57 -11.85 28.22 4.23
N VAL A 58 -12.33 27.32 5.07
CA VAL A 58 -12.86 27.64 6.38
C VAL A 58 -11.68 27.86 7.34
N GLU A 59 -11.63 29.02 8.00
CA GLU A 59 -10.57 29.34 8.96
C GLU A 59 -10.85 28.76 10.35
N LEU A 60 -9.83 28.13 10.94
CA LEU A 60 -9.81 27.59 12.29
C LEU A 60 -8.65 28.18 13.10
N MET A 61 -8.83 28.24 14.41
CA MET A 61 -7.73 28.49 15.34
C MET A 61 -7.28 27.18 15.97
N VAL A 62 -6.03 26.79 15.73
CA VAL A 62 -5.43 25.57 16.25
C VAL A 62 -4.39 25.94 17.30
N ASN A 63 -4.57 25.45 18.53
CA ASN A 63 -3.60 25.65 19.60
C ASN A 63 -2.43 24.67 19.44
N SER A 64 -1.22 25.18 19.54
CA SER A 64 0.02 24.41 19.57
C SER A 64 0.89 24.83 20.75
N PRO A 65 1.96 24.10 21.11
CA PRO A 65 2.90 24.54 22.14
C PRO A 65 3.51 25.91 21.84
N ASP A 66 3.64 26.28 20.57
CA ASP A 66 4.22 27.54 20.11
C ASP A 66 3.19 28.69 20.02
N GLY A 67 1.95 28.43 20.47
CA GLY A 67 0.85 29.39 20.43
C GLY A 67 -0.30 28.98 19.52
N ALA A 68 -1.33 29.83 19.44
CA ALA A 68 -2.48 29.63 18.59
C ALA A 68 -2.17 30.07 17.15
N ARG A 69 -2.46 29.21 16.17
CA ARG A 69 -2.25 29.46 14.73
C ARG A 69 -3.57 29.44 13.98
N ARG A 70 -3.67 30.28 12.96
CA ARG A 70 -4.79 30.28 12.03
C ARG A 70 -4.50 29.29 10.91
N VAL A 71 -5.42 28.36 10.69
CA VAL A 71 -5.33 27.27 9.70
C VAL A 71 -6.54 27.32 8.79
N GLY A 72 -6.37 27.14 7.51
CA GLY A 72 -7.46 26.96 6.54
C GLY A 72 -7.82 25.49 6.38
N VAL A 73 -9.10 25.17 6.20
CA VAL A 73 -9.56 23.84 5.76
C VAL A 73 -10.37 24.03 4.48
N ALA A 74 -9.88 23.48 3.38
CA ALA A 74 -10.53 23.55 2.08
C ALA A 74 -11.08 22.18 1.70
N THR A 75 -12.34 22.11 1.27
CA THR A 75 -12.92 20.85 0.74
C THR A 75 -12.73 20.80 -0.77
N ARG A 76 -12.30 19.65 -1.26
CA ARG A 76 -12.12 19.32 -2.68
C ARG A 76 -12.80 17.99 -2.99
N THR A 77 -13.07 17.76 -4.26
CA THR A 77 -13.59 16.48 -4.72
C THR A 77 -12.42 15.54 -5.03
N GLY A 78 -12.35 14.44 -4.31
CA GLY A 78 -11.39 13.36 -4.56
C GLY A 78 -11.93 12.32 -5.54
N THR A 79 -11.19 11.24 -5.67
CA THR A 79 -11.52 10.13 -6.56
C THR A 79 -12.92 9.57 -6.26
N GLY A 80 -13.74 9.37 -7.29
CA GLY A 80 -15.10 8.85 -7.14
C GLY A 80 -16.09 9.78 -6.45
N GLY A 81 -15.77 11.07 -6.32
CA GLY A 81 -16.68 12.07 -5.73
C GLY A 81 -16.58 12.19 -4.20
N VAL A 82 -15.64 11.51 -3.56
CA VAL A 82 -15.42 11.58 -2.12
C VAL A 82 -14.93 12.98 -1.71
N PRO A 83 -15.55 13.66 -0.74
CA PRO A 83 -15.04 14.92 -0.23
C PRO A 83 -13.70 14.75 0.49
N VAL A 84 -12.70 15.54 0.10
CA VAL A 84 -11.36 15.58 0.71
C VAL A 84 -11.13 16.95 1.33
N GLN A 85 -10.92 16.99 2.63
CA GLN A 85 -10.60 18.17 3.40
C GLN A 85 -9.07 18.34 3.46
N LEU A 86 -8.57 19.43 2.90
CA LEU A 86 -7.15 19.79 2.88
C LEU A 86 -6.86 20.81 3.98
N VAL A 87 -5.97 20.46 4.91
CA VAL A 87 -5.54 21.33 6.00
C VAL A 87 -4.38 22.19 5.51
N LEU A 88 -4.59 23.50 5.43
CA LEU A 88 -3.65 24.46 4.88
C LEU A 88 -2.86 25.14 6.00
N ASP A 89 -1.55 24.97 5.98
CA ASP A 89 -0.58 25.77 6.71
C ASP A 89 0.73 25.72 5.91
N ASP A 90 1.14 26.89 5.38
CA ASP A 90 2.29 26.96 4.45
C ASP A 90 3.61 26.57 5.13
N GLU A 91 3.76 26.85 6.44
CA GLU A 91 4.98 26.55 7.18
C GLU A 91 5.11 25.03 7.41
N PHE A 92 4.03 24.37 7.80
CA PHE A 92 4.06 22.93 8.12
C PHE A 92 3.86 22.05 6.88
N PHE A 93 2.99 22.45 5.95
CA PHE A 93 2.58 21.54 4.85
C PHE A 93 2.88 22.06 3.45
N GLY A 94 3.11 23.37 3.26
CA GLY A 94 3.47 23.96 1.98
C GLY A 94 4.85 23.55 1.43
N ARG A 95 5.33 22.36 1.79
CA ARG A 95 6.66 21.84 1.48
C ARG A 95 6.58 20.75 0.40
N PRO A 96 7.68 20.52 -0.36
CA PRO A 96 7.73 19.47 -1.38
C PRO A 96 7.61 18.06 -0.79
N ALA A 97 8.26 17.80 0.34
CA ALA A 97 8.24 16.49 0.99
C ALA A 97 6.98 16.30 1.84
N VAL A 98 6.29 15.18 1.62
CA VAL A 98 5.15 14.78 2.45
C VAL A 98 5.62 14.43 3.86
N TYR A 99 6.70 13.66 3.99
CA TYR A 99 7.38 13.30 5.22
C TYR A 99 8.87 12.96 4.96
N GLY A 100 9.64 12.70 6.03
CA GLY A 100 11.08 12.44 5.98
C GLY A 100 11.92 13.66 6.39
N GLU A 101 11.28 14.67 6.98
CA GLU A 101 11.96 15.87 7.49
C GLU A 101 12.11 15.83 9.01
N GLY A 102 13.09 16.59 9.55
CA GLY A 102 13.44 16.52 10.99
C GLY A 102 12.36 17.01 11.94
N ASP A 103 11.35 17.74 11.47
CA ASP A 103 10.22 18.25 12.26
C ASP A 103 8.90 17.51 12.03
N ASP A 104 8.94 16.35 11.38
CA ASP A 104 7.75 15.57 11.05
C ASP A 104 6.85 15.28 12.26
N LEU A 105 7.44 14.96 13.42
CA LEU A 105 6.66 14.75 14.63
C LEU A 105 5.79 15.95 14.97
N HIS A 106 6.38 17.15 14.96
CA HIS A 106 5.69 18.40 15.26
C HIS A 106 4.59 18.69 14.23
N ARG A 107 4.90 18.54 12.95
CA ARG A 107 3.96 18.77 11.83
C ARG A 107 2.72 17.89 11.95
N TYR A 108 2.90 16.58 12.17
CA TYR A 108 1.79 15.65 12.24
C TYR A 108 1.03 15.70 13.56
N GLN A 109 1.66 16.05 14.67
CA GLN A 109 0.94 16.40 15.89
C GLN A 109 0.07 17.65 15.69
N PHE A 110 0.57 18.66 14.97
CA PHE A 110 -0.20 19.84 14.62
C PHE A 110 -1.36 19.50 13.68
N PHE A 111 -1.13 18.68 12.67
CA PHE A 111 -2.19 18.15 11.80
C PHE A 111 -3.31 17.49 12.62
N CYS A 112 -2.96 16.61 13.55
CA CYS A 112 -3.95 15.93 14.39
C CYS A 112 -4.78 16.91 15.23
N ARG A 113 -4.16 18.00 15.74
CA ARG A 113 -4.89 19.06 16.43
C ARG A 113 -5.85 19.78 15.49
N ALA A 114 -5.42 20.08 14.26
CA ALA A 114 -6.28 20.69 13.26
C ALA A 114 -7.49 19.79 12.92
N VAL A 115 -7.30 18.47 12.83
CA VAL A 115 -8.39 17.51 12.68
C VAL A 115 -9.40 17.59 13.83
N ILE A 116 -8.93 17.65 15.09
CA ILE A 116 -9.79 17.79 16.27
C ILE A 116 -10.58 19.09 16.25
N GLU A 117 -9.94 20.21 15.90
CA GLU A 117 -10.65 21.50 15.80
C GLU A 117 -11.64 21.53 14.63
N THR A 118 -11.35 20.85 13.53
CA THR A 118 -12.30 20.65 12.41
C THR A 118 -13.53 19.91 12.90
N LEU A 119 -13.38 18.81 13.62
CA LEU A 119 -14.49 18.02 14.19
C LEU A 119 -15.34 18.82 15.20
N ARG A 120 -14.74 19.74 15.96
CA ARG A 120 -15.45 20.61 16.91
C ARG A 120 -16.31 21.66 16.24
N ARG A 121 -15.89 22.10 15.07
CA ARG A 121 -16.55 23.19 14.33
C ARG A 121 -17.57 22.70 13.31
N ASP A 122 -17.36 21.51 12.74
CA ASP A 122 -18.24 20.95 11.73
C ASP A 122 -19.54 20.40 12.36
N ASP A 123 -20.68 20.67 11.76
CA ASP A 123 -21.95 20.04 12.14
C ASP A 123 -21.99 18.57 11.71
N TRP A 124 -21.08 18.17 10.83
CA TRP A 124 -20.91 16.79 10.40
C TRP A 124 -19.94 16.06 11.33
N ILE A 125 -20.49 15.31 12.28
CA ILE A 125 -19.72 14.50 13.22
C ILE A 125 -19.68 13.06 12.71
N PRO A 126 -18.49 12.44 12.52
CA PRO A 126 -18.39 11.07 12.07
C PRO A 126 -18.76 10.07 13.18
N ASP A 127 -19.30 8.91 12.78
CA ASP A 127 -19.46 7.75 13.65
C ASP A 127 -18.10 7.06 13.89
N ILE A 128 -17.25 7.05 12.83
CA ILE A 128 -15.93 6.42 12.81
C ILE A 128 -14.87 7.45 12.41
N LEU A 129 -13.77 7.50 13.19
CA LEU A 129 -12.51 8.09 12.78
C LEU A 129 -11.53 6.96 12.43
N HIS A 130 -11.22 6.82 11.13
CA HIS A 130 -10.23 5.89 10.61
C HIS A 130 -8.87 6.58 10.55
N ILE A 131 -7.94 6.09 11.34
CA ILE A 131 -6.62 6.66 11.63
C ILE A 131 -5.57 5.81 10.91
N ASN A 132 -4.69 6.41 10.11
CA ASN A 132 -3.74 5.70 9.27
C ASN A 132 -2.29 5.99 9.68
N ASP A 133 -1.56 4.96 10.09
CA ASP A 133 -0.15 4.99 10.48
C ASP A 133 0.21 6.04 11.55
N TRP A 134 1.50 6.17 11.87
CA TRP A 134 2.01 7.02 12.95
C TRP A 134 1.65 8.50 12.80
N HIS A 135 1.54 8.99 11.58
CA HIS A 135 1.23 10.40 11.27
C HIS A 135 -0.09 10.87 11.88
N THR A 136 -1.06 10.00 11.95
CA THR A 136 -2.39 10.32 12.48
C THR A 136 -2.69 9.61 13.81
N ALA A 137 -1.76 8.79 14.30
CA ALA A 137 -1.85 8.04 15.55
C ALA A 137 -2.22 8.90 16.78
N PRO A 138 -1.75 10.17 16.94
CA PRO A 138 -2.14 11.05 18.06
C PRO A 138 -3.65 11.24 18.19
N LEU A 139 -4.43 11.08 17.12
CA LEU A 139 -5.89 11.20 17.14
C LEU A 139 -6.57 10.18 18.07
N ALA A 140 -6.02 8.96 18.17
CA ALA A 140 -6.56 7.92 19.04
C ALA A 140 -6.49 8.32 20.51
N PHE A 141 -5.33 8.85 20.94
CA PHE A 141 -5.14 9.41 22.28
C PHE A 141 -6.03 10.61 22.53
N ALA A 142 -6.11 11.54 21.57
CA ALA A 142 -6.94 12.75 21.68
C ALA A 142 -8.42 12.39 21.84
N LEU A 143 -8.97 11.49 21.03
CA LEU A 143 -10.35 11.02 21.18
C LEU A 143 -10.61 10.40 22.54
N ARG A 144 -9.68 9.58 23.06
CA ARG A 144 -9.88 8.93 24.36
C ARG A 144 -9.91 9.91 25.51
N ASN A 145 -9.03 10.91 25.49
CA ASN A 145 -8.84 11.82 26.61
C ASN A 145 -9.75 13.06 26.54
N LEU A 146 -10.08 13.57 25.37
CA LEU A 146 -10.90 14.77 25.20
C LEU A 146 -12.41 14.47 25.18
N ALA A 147 -12.83 13.26 24.79
CA ALA A 147 -14.23 12.90 24.63
C ALA A 147 -15.10 13.08 25.89
N TRP A 148 -14.52 13.02 27.08
CA TRP A 148 -15.26 13.16 28.35
C TRP A 148 -15.91 14.54 28.51
N GLY A 149 -15.23 15.60 28.09
CA GLY A 149 -15.69 16.98 28.18
C GLY A 149 -16.21 17.55 26.85
N ASP A 150 -16.09 16.82 25.76
CA ASP A 150 -16.33 17.30 24.41
C ASP A 150 -17.49 16.56 23.74
N ARG A 151 -18.60 17.28 23.50
CA ARG A 151 -19.81 16.69 22.91
C ARG A 151 -19.59 16.23 21.48
N ALA A 152 -18.73 16.92 20.71
CA ALA A 152 -18.44 16.58 19.32
C ALA A 152 -17.65 15.27 19.21
N LEU A 153 -16.80 14.96 20.22
CA LEU A 153 -15.90 13.80 20.16
C LEU A 153 -16.47 12.56 20.86
N ARG A 154 -17.46 12.72 21.73
CA ARG A 154 -17.96 11.67 22.64
C ARG A 154 -18.47 10.43 21.90
N GLY A 155 -19.14 10.63 20.76
CA GLY A 155 -19.77 9.56 19.97
C GLY A 155 -18.86 8.87 18.95
N ILE A 156 -17.64 9.37 18.74
CA ILE A 156 -16.75 8.85 17.68
C ILE A 156 -16.04 7.59 18.15
N ALA A 157 -16.16 6.50 17.37
CA ALA A 157 -15.33 5.32 17.56
C ALA A 157 -14.07 5.40 16.66
N SER A 158 -12.93 4.92 17.14
CA SER A 158 -11.65 4.96 16.43
C SER A 158 -11.25 3.60 15.90
N VAL A 159 -10.76 3.57 14.66
CA VAL A 159 -10.09 2.43 14.04
C VAL A 159 -8.70 2.87 13.62
N PHE A 160 -7.68 2.22 14.14
CA PHE A 160 -6.28 2.51 13.80
C PHE A 160 -5.77 1.46 12.80
N ALA A 161 -5.35 1.90 11.62
CA ALA A 161 -4.81 1.06 10.57
C ALA A 161 -3.27 1.15 10.52
N ILE A 162 -2.62 0.00 10.68
CA ILE A 162 -1.17 -0.18 10.58
C ILE A 162 -0.86 -0.66 9.16
N HIS A 163 -0.27 0.21 8.33
CA HIS A 163 0.17 -0.16 6.99
C HIS A 163 1.56 -0.78 7.00
N ASN A 164 2.45 -0.26 7.85
CA ASN A 164 3.77 -0.84 8.07
C ASN A 164 4.29 -0.48 9.47
N LEU A 165 4.31 -1.46 10.37
CA LEU A 165 4.68 -1.27 11.77
C LEU A 165 6.15 -0.82 11.96
N ARG A 166 7.03 -1.07 10.99
CA ARG A 166 8.42 -0.64 11.04
C ARG A 166 8.58 0.89 11.04
N TYR A 167 7.59 1.60 10.51
CA TYR A 167 7.57 3.06 10.50
C TYR A 167 6.69 3.57 11.64
N ARG A 168 7.30 3.82 12.81
CA ARG A 168 6.63 4.22 14.05
C ARG A 168 6.67 5.72 14.33
N GLY A 169 7.29 6.50 13.45
CA GLY A 169 7.55 7.91 13.63
C GLY A 169 8.92 8.20 14.26
N PRO A 170 9.28 9.47 14.36
CA PRO A 170 10.64 9.89 14.72
C PRO A 170 10.92 9.93 16.24
N ASP A 171 9.93 9.71 17.12
CA ASP A 171 10.09 9.82 18.57
C ASP A 171 9.92 8.45 19.24
N GLU A 172 11.03 7.84 19.65
CA GLU A 172 11.05 6.56 20.36
C GLU A 172 10.51 6.69 21.81
N LEU A 173 10.58 7.87 22.44
CA LEU A 173 10.14 8.10 23.81
C LEU A 173 8.62 8.31 23.91
N ASN A 174 8.02 8.87 22.86
CA ASN A 174 6.59 9.12 22.76
C ASN A 174 5.97 8.29 21.63
N ASP A 175 6.03 7.00 21.76
CA ASP A 175 5.55 6.09 20.74
C ASP A 175 4.04 6.28 20.45
N MET A 176 3.78 7.08 19.42
CA MET A 176 2.42 7.41 19.00
C MET A 176 1.67 6.18 18.49
N VAL A 177 2.36 5.24 17.84
CA VAL A 177 1.78 3.99 17.37
C VAL A 177 1.38 3.10 18.55
N CYS A 178 2.23 3.00 19.58
CA CYS A 178 1.89 2.30 20.83
C CYS A 178 0.60 2.86 21.44
N GLN A 179 0.52 4.19 21.56
CA GLN A 179 -0.67 4.86 22.08
C GLN A 179 -1.90 4.60 21.20
N ALA A 180 -1.76 4.67 19.87
CA ALA A 180 -2.88 4.40 18.98
C ALA A 180 -3.37 2.94 19.06
N VAL A 181 -2.46 1.99 19.11
CA VAL A 181 -2.78 0.57 19.34
C VAL A 181 -3.52 0.38 20.66
N TYR A 182 -3.09 1.04 21.73
CA TYR A 182 -3.71 0.91 23.05
C TYR A 182 -5.10 1.57 23.14
N TYR A 183 -5.25 2.79 22.63
CA TYR A 183 -6.45 3.62 22.83
C TYR A 183 -7.54 3.45 21.78
N SER A 184 -7.24 2.94 20.60
CA SER A 184 -8.24 2.74 19.55
C SER A 184 -9.26 1.66 19.92
N ASN A 185 -10.49 1.81 19.43
CA ASN A 185 -11.52 0.81 19.59
C ASN A 185 -11.16 -0.51 18.88
N MET A 186 -10.73 -0.41 17.63
CA MET A 186 -10.21 -1.52 16.84
C MET A 186 -8.87 -1.14 16.21
N VAL A 187 -8.03 -2.13 15.98
CA VAL A 187 -6.78 -2.02 15.23
C VAL A 187 -6.88 -2.91 14.00
N THR A 188 -6.50 -2.38 12.86
CA THR A 188 -6.39 -3.16 11.62
C THR A 188 -4.96 -3.17 11.11
N THR A 189 -4.61 -4.19 10.36
CA THR A 189 -3.42 -4.20 9.52
C THR A 189 -3.74 -4.82 8.16
N VAL A 190 -2.80 -4.77 7.23
CA VAL A 190 -3.05 -4.88 5.80
C VAL A 190 -3.00 -6.30 5.23
N SER A 191 -2.93 -7.32 6.08
CA SER A 191 -3.14 -8.71 5.69
C SER A 191 -3.36 -9.64 6.90
N PRO A 192 -4.06 -10.77 6.75
CA PRO A 192 -4.24 -11.76 7.81
C PRO A 192 -2.92 -12.37 8.31
N THR A 193 -1.99 -12.66 7.39
CA THR A 193 -0.67 -13.20 7.76
C THR A 193 0.16 -12.15 8.49
N TYR A 194 0.20 -10.92 8.01
CA TYR A 194 0.92 -9.86 8.73
C TYR A 194 0.34 -9.58 10.11
N ALA A 195 -0.99 -9.68 10.29
CA ALA A 195 -1.60 -9.58 11.61
C ALA A 195 -1.12 -10.67 12.59
N ARG A 196 -0.68 -11.83 12.11
CA ARG A 196 -0.05 -12.88 12.92
C ARG A 196 1.45 -12.63 13.12
N GLU A 197 2.15 -12.20 12.08
CA GLU A 197 3.59 -11.93 12.12
C GLU A 197 3.93 -10.84 13.14
N ILE A 198 3.18 -9.73 13.20
CA ILE A 198 3.40 -8.63 14.15
C ILE A 198 3.13 -9.00 15.62
N LEU A 199 2.60 -10.20 15.90
CA LEU A 199 2.48 -10.73 17.26
C LEU A 199 3.79 -11.37 17.77
N THR A 200 4.81 -11.47 16.92
CA THR A 200 6.10 -12.07 17.26
C THR A 200 7.15 -10.99 17.52
N PRO A 201 8.15 -11.27 18.37
CA PRO A 201 9.26 -10.31 18.60
C PRO A 201 10.01 -9.91 17.32
N GLU A 202 10.05 -10.80 16.31
CA GLU A 202 10.75 -10.58 15.05
C GLU A 202 10.11 -9.46 14.21
N HIS A 203 8.77 -9.36 14.21
CA HIS A 203 8.01 -8.42 13.37
C HIS A 203 7.18 -7.41 14.16
N GLY A 204 7.09 -7.57 15.49
CA GLY A 204 6.27 -6.71 16.36
C GLY A 204 6.90 -5.37 16.70
N GLU A 205 8.16 -5.15 16.28
CA GLU A 205 8.91 -3.90 16.50
C GLU A 205 8.82 -3.43 17.97
N GLY A 206 8.83 -4.37 18.92
CA GLY A 206 8.70 -4.12 20.36
C GLY A 206 7.27 -3.86 20.85
N LEU A 207 6.26 -3.97 20.00
CA LEU A 207 4.82 -3.88 20.35
C LEU A 207 4.12 -5.23 20.37
N ASP A 208 4.85 -6.34 20.16
CA ASP A 208 4.29 -7.70 20.08
C ASP A 208 3.38 -8.05 21.26
N SER A 209 3.79 -7.77 22.49
CA SER A 209 2.96 -8.04 23.68
C SER A 209 1.67 -7.23 23.71
N LEU A 210 1.71 -5.95 23.33
CA LEU A 210 0.53 -5.11 23.23
C LEU A 210 -0.41 -5.59 22.10
N LEU A 211 0.16 -5.94 20.95
CA LEU A 211 -0.58 -6.47 19.82
C LEU A 211 -1.21 -7.83 20.13
N GLN A 212 -0.52 -8.72 20.88
CA GLN A 212 -1.08 -9.98 21.40
C GLN A 212 -2.28 -9.73 22.31
N MET A 213 -2.20 -8.74 23.20
CA MET A 213 -3.33 -8.34 24.05
C MET A 213 -4.52 -7.89 23.20
N ARG A 214 -4.29 -7.07 22.17
CA ARG A 214 -5.35 -6.60 21.26
C ARG A 214 -5.95 -7.75 20.46
N ALA A 215 -5.13 -8.66 19.95
CA ALA A 215 -5.57 -9.86 19.22
C ALA A 215 -6.42 -10.78 20.11
N SER A 216 -5.99 -11.03 21.36
CA SER A 216 -6.73 -11.84 22.32
C SER A 216 -8.09 -11.25 22.69
N ALA A 217 -8.22 -9.93 22.66
CA ALA A 217 -9.47 -9.21 22.86
C ALA A 217 -10.36 -9.15 21.60
N GLY A 218 -9.94 -9.75 20.47
CA GLY A 218 -10.64 -9.66 19.18
C GLY A 218 -10.61 -8.27 18.56
N ALA A 219 -9.66 -7.44 18.97
CA ALA A 219 -9.55 -6.03 18.57
C ALA A 219 -8.39 -5.76 17.61
N LEU A 220 -7.76 -6.80 17.06
CA LEU A 220 -6.78 -6.72 15.96
C LEU A 220 -7.27 -7.58 14.79
N VAL A 221 -7.37 -6.99 13.60
CA VAL A 221 -7.88 -7.68 12.40
C VAL A 221 -6.96 -7.39 11.22
N GLY A 222 -6.51 -8.44 10.52
CA GLY A 222 -5.81 -8.32 9.23
C GLY A 222 -6.82 -8.27 8.07
N ILE A 223 -6.73 -7.25 7.23
CA ILE A 223 -7.58 -7.07 6.04
C ILE A 223 -6.68 -6.76 4.86
N LEU A 224 -6.71 -7.60 3.81
CA LEU A 224 -5.96 -7.34 2.58
C LEU A 224 -6.42 -6.02 1.94
N ASN A 225 -5.46 -5.22 1.50
CA ASN A 225 -5.77 -4.11 0.63
C ASN A 225 -6.32 -4.62 -0.70
N GLY A 226 -7.28 -3.88 -1.24
CA GLY A 226 -7.78 -4.14 -2.58
C GLY A 226 -6.92 -3.51 -3.67
N LEU A 227 -7.17 -3.90 -4.90
CA LEU A 227 -6.65 -3.26 -6.11
C LEU A 227 -7.78 -2.47 -6.78
N ASP A 228 -7.48 -1.27 -7.27
CA ASP A 228 -8.41 -0.49 -8.09
C ASP A 228 -8.47 -1.07 -9.52
N TYR A 229 -9.56 -1.77 -9.82
CA TYR A 229 -9.75 -2.43 -11.11
C TYR A 229 -10.17 -1.47 -12.24
N ASP A 230 -10.50 -0.22 -11.94
CA ASP A 230 -10.70 0.80 -12.97
C ASP A 230 -9.33 1.32 -13.44
N LEU A 231 -8.39 1.46 -12.50
CA LEU A 231 -7.02 1.92 -12.76
C LEU A 231 -6.13 0.80 -13.34
N TYR A 232 -6.20 -0.42 -12.74
CA TYR A 232 -5.38 -1.58 -13.13
C TYR A 232 -6.23 -2.59 -13.92
N ASN A 233 -6.46 -2.30 -15.20
CA ASN A 233 -7.28 -3.11 -16.08
C ASN A 233 -6.64 -3.31 -17.45
N PRO A 234 -6.02 -4.47 -17.73
CA PRO A 234 -5.32 -4.69 -19.00
C PRO A 234 -6.23 -4.61 -20.23
N ARG A 235 -7.56 -4.69 -20.05
CA ARG A 235 -8.53 -4.53 -21.14
C ARG A 235 -8.66 -3.09 -21.62
N THR A 236 -8.43 -2.10 -20.74
CA THR A 236 -8.67 -0.68 -21.02
C THR A 236 -7.47 0.20 -20.80
N ASP A 237 -6.35 -0.35 -20.27
CA ASP A 237 -5.15 0.39 -19.96
C ASP A 237 -4.50 0.97 -21.22
N SER A 238 -4.37 2.28 -21.28
CA SER A 238 -3.76 3.00 -22.41
C SER A 238 -2.23 3.03 -22.35
N HIS A 239 -1.60 2.62 -21.24
CA HIS A 239 -0.15 2.62 -21.07
C HIS A 239 0.51 1.38 -21.70
N ILE A 240 -0.26 0.30 -21.92
CA ILE A 240 0.26 -0.94 -22.48
C ILE A 240 0.14 -0.98 -24.01
N SER A 241 1.06 -1.64 -24.69
CA SER A 241 1.14 -1.67 -26.16
C SER A 241 -0.03 -2.42 -26.80
N ARG A 242 -0.52 -3.47 -26.15
CA ARG A 242 -1.67 -4.25 -26.58
C ARG A 242 -2.58 -4.53 -25.39
N GLN A 243 -3.81 -4.08 -25.48
CA GLN A 243 -4.85 -4.43 -24.50
C GLN A 243 -5.24 -5.90 -24.63
N PHE A 244 -5.54 -6.54 -23.51
CA PHE A 244 -5.92 -7.95 -23.43
C PHE A 244 -6.78 -8.23 -22.19
N ASP A 245 -7.37 -9.41 -22.15
CA ASP A 245 -8.11 -9.91 -21.00
C ASP A 245 -7.99 -11.45 -20.90
N LEU A 246 -8.80 -12.09 -20.05
CA LEU A 246 -8.81 -13.55 -19.87
C LEU A 246 -9.11 -14.33 -21.17
N SER A 247 -9.82 -13.73 -22.13
CA SER A 247 -10.19 -14.36 -23.42
C SER A 247 -9.17 -14.10 -24.54
N SER A 248 -8.21 -13.19 -24.30
CA SER A 248 -7.24 -12.73 -25.30
C SER A 248 -5.82 -12.64 -24.73
N LEU A 249 -5.43 -13.62 -23.91
CA LEU A 249 -4.15 -13.67 -23.19
C LEU A 249 -2.93 -13.62 -24.13
N GLU A 250 -3.09 -14.04 -25.39
CA GLU A 250 -2.06 -13.93 -26.44
C GLU A 250 -1.58 -12.47 -26.67
N GLY A 251 -2.39 -11.47 -26.30
CA GLY A 251 -2.00 -10.06 -26.32
C GLY A 251 -0.78 -9.73 -25.46
N ARG A 252 -0.48 -10.55 -24.45
CA ARG A 252 0.73 -10.41 -23.60
C ARG A 252 2.03 -10.55 -24.40
N ALA A 253 2.05 -11.41 -25.43
CA ALA A 253 3.25 -11.58 -26.25
C ALA A 253 3.68 -10.27 -26.91
N ALA A 254 2.71 -9.47 -27.40
CA ALA A 254 3.00 -8.16 -27.99
C ALA A 254 3.54 -7.17 -26.94
N ASN A 255 3.01 -7.20 -25.71
CA ASN A 255 3.52 -6.35 -24.62
C ASN A 255 4.94 -6.75 -24.19
N ARG A 256 5.25 -8.04 -24.16
CA ARG A 256 6.60 -8.54 -23.87
C ARG A 256 7.61 -8.07 -24.93
N GLU A 257 7.27 -8.20 -26.21
CA GLU A 257 8.15 -7.74 -27.28
C GLU A 257 8.31 -6.21 -27.32
N ALA A 258 7.25 -5.47 -27.03
CA ALA A 258 7.32 -4.00 -26.89
C ALA A 258 8.26 -3.60 -25.74
N LEU A 259 8.15 -4.26 -24.59
CA LEU A 259 9.01 -4.02 -23.42
C LEU A 259 10.47 -4.35 -23.72
N ARG A 260 10.75 -5.49 -24.40
CA ARG A 260 12.10 -5.84 -24.86
C ARG A 260 12.67 -4.78 -25.82
N ALA A 261 11.86 -4.31 -26.76
CA ALA A 261 12.28 -3.29 -27.71
C ALA A 261 12.61 -1.95 -27.03
N GLU A 262 11.77 -1.51 -26.07
CA GLU A 262 12.00 -0.29 -25.31
C GLU A 262 13.33 -0.34 -24.56
N PHE A 263 13.62 -1.45 -23.90
CA PHE A 263 14.84 -1.66 -23.14
C PHE A 263 16.02 -2.21 -23.97
N LYS A 264 15.87 -2.36 -25.28
CA LYS A 264 16.89 -2.94 -26.18
C LYS A 264 17.43 -4.28 -25.68
N LEU A 265 16.53 -5.13 -25.19
CA LEU A 265 16.83 -6.50 -24.82
C LEU A 265 16.62 -7.40 -26.04
N PRO A 266 17.59 -8.27 -26.40
CA PRO A 266 17.42 -9.21 -27.49
C PRO A 266 16.37 -10.26 -27.18
N PRO A 267 15.80 -10.96 -28.19
CA PRO A 267 14.97 -12.12 -27.95
C PRO A 267 15.70 -13.17 -27.10
N SER A 268 14.99 -13.77 -26.17
CA SER A 268 15.54 -14.83 -25.30
C SER A 268 14.56 -15.99 -25.15
N SER A 269 15.11 -17.21 -24.94
CA SER A 269 14.32 -18.41 -24.68
C SER A 269 13.83 -18.53 -23.24
N GLY A 270 14.47 -17.83 -22.32
CA GLY A 270 14.10 -17.81 -20.91
C GLY A 270 13.06 -16.72 -20.59
N PRO A 271 12.55 -16.71 -19.35
CA PRO A 271 11.55 -15.74 -18.90
C PRO A 271 12.13 -14.33 -18.77
N LEU A 272 11.32 -13.32 -19.06
CA LEU A 272 11.59 -11.94 -18.68
C LEU A 272 11.13 -11.75 -17.24
N ALA A 273 12.09 -11.74 -16.31
CA ALA A 273 11.85 -11.46 -14.90
C ALA A 273 11.89 -9.95 -14.64
N ALA A 274 11.00 -9.44 -13.78
CA ALA A 274 10.98 -8.03 -13.46
C ALA A 274 10.72 -7.76 -11.97
N MET A 275 11.18 -6.60 -11.50
CA MET A 275 10.79 -5.98 -10.23
C MET A 275 10.32 -4.54 -10.48
N VAL A 276 9.28 -4.14 -9.76
CA VAL A 276 8.80 -2.75 -9.65
C VAL A 276 8.71 -2.43 -8.17
N THR A 277 9.68 -1.69 -7.64
CA THR A 277 9.78 -1.50 -6.19
C THR A 277 10.71 -0.36 -5.80
N ARG A 278 10.59 0.15 -4.57
CA ARG A 278 11.65 0.97 -3.98
C ARG A 278 12.90 0.12 -3.78
N LEU A 279 14.06 0.64 -4.13
CA LEU A 279 15.33 -0.05 -3.93
C LEU A 279 15.75 0.08 -2.46
N THR A 280 15.27 -0.84 -1.63
CA THR A 280 15.56 -0.89 -0.19
C THR A 280 15.87 -2.32 0.23
N GLU A 281 16.56 -2.47 1.37
CA GLU A 281 16.88 -3.77 1.95
C GLU A 281 15.62 -4.63 2.19
N GLN A 282 14.51 -4.00 2.58
CA GLN A 282 13.21 -4.68 2.78
C GLN A 282 12.79 -5.51 1.58
N LYS A 283 13.07 -5.04 0.36
CA LYS A 283 12.57 -5.65 -0.88
C LYS A 283 13.42 -6.81 -1.40
N GLY A 284 14.49 -7.16 -0.70
CA GLY A 284 15.29 -8.34 -1.01
C GLY A 284 16.06 -8.26 -2.34
N ILE A 285 16.46 -7.05 -2.74
CA ILE A 285 17.29 -6.84 -3.94
C ILE A 285 18.59 -7.66 -3.84
N ASP A 286 19.14 -7.79 -2.65
CA ASP A 286 20.33 -8.60 -2.36
C ASP A 286 20.14 -10.07 -2.77
N LEU A 287 18.96 -10.67 -2.56
CA LEU A 287 18.68 -12.03 -3.03
C LEU A 287 18.62 -12.10 -4.57
N VAL A 288 18.03 -11.10 -5.23
CA VAL A 288 18.01 -11.04 -6.69
C VAL A 288 19.42 -10.94 -7.27
N LEU A 289 20.27 -10.10 -6.66
CA LEU A 289 21.66 -9.95 -7.08
C LEU A 289 22.44 -11.26 -6.91
N GLN A 290 22.26 -11.97 -5.79
CA GLN A 290 22.89 -13.27 -5.54
C GLN A 290 22.39 -14.39 -6.46
N THR A 291 21.14 -14.31 -6.92
CA THR A 291 20.50 -15.32 -7.79
C THR A 291 20.59 -14.94 -9.28
N LEU A 292 21.23 -13.81 -9.60
CA LEU A 292 21.38 -13.38 -10.99
C LEU A 292 22.04 -14.44 -11.90
N PRO A 293 23.11 -15.18 -11.47
CA PRO A 293 23.70 -16.23 -12.29
C PRO A 293 22.69 -17.31 -12.72
N GLU A 294 21.78 -17.72 -11.83
CA GLU A 294 20.74 -18.71 -12.14
C GLU A 294 19.71 -18.15 -13.11
N ILE A 295 19.33 -16.85 -12.94
CA ILE A 295 18.45 -16.16 -13.89
C ILE A 295 19.08 -16.15 -15.29
N LEU A 296 20.32 -15.76 -15.40
CA LEU A 296 21.02 -15.67 -16.69
C LEU A 296 21.27 -17.05 -17.33
N SER A 297 21.64 -18.07 -16.53
CA SER A 297 21.90 -19.43 -17.03
C SER A 297 20.64 -20.10 -17.59
N SER A 298 19.46 -19.71 -17.13
CA SER A 298 18.18 -20.16 -17.70
C SER A 298 17.82 -19.49 -19.04
N GLY A 299 18.66 -18.61 -19.56
CA GLY A 299 18.34 -17.71 -20.67
C GLY A 299 17.39 -16.59 -20.27
N GLY A 300 17.17 -16.37 -18.96
CA GLY A 300 16.32 -15.31 -18.45
C GLY A 300 16.91 -13.92 -18.59
N GLN A 301 16.06 -12.92 -18.51
CA GLN A 301 16.42 -11.50 -18.50
C GLN A 301 15.84 -10.84 -17.27
N LEU A 302 16.51 -9.82 -16.73
CA LEU A 302 16.08 -9.09 -15.54
C LEU A 302 15.84 -7.61 -15.85
N LEU A 303 14.66 -7.10 -15.53
CA LEU A 303 14.32 -5.69 -15.60
C LEU A 303 13.90 -5.18 -14.22
N VAL A 304 14.57 -4.14 -13.74
CA VAL A 304 14.24 -3.49 -12.45
C VAL A 304 13.79 -2.06 -12.71
N LEU A 305 12.61 -1.72 -12.21
CA LEU A 305 12.11 -0.34 -12.14
C LEU A 305 12.02 0.07 -10.67
N GLY A 306 12.70 1.15 -10.32
CA GLY A 306 12.62 1.69 -8.96
C GLY A 306 13.75 2.64 -8.63
N ASP A 307 13.58 3.35 -7.52
CA ASP A 307 14.53 4.31 -6.98
C ASP A 307 14.69 4.05 -5.47
N GLY A 308 15.80 4.51 -4.88
CA GLY A 308 16.06 4.34 -3.45
C GLY A 308 17.53 4.34 -3.08
N ASP A 309 18.01 3.28 -2.46
CA ASP A 309 19.37 3.16 -1.93
C ASP A 309 20.43 3.31 -3.05
N GLU A 310 21.39 4.23 -2.83
CA GLU A 310 22.42 4.55 -3.80
C GLU A 310 23.37 3.36 -4.07
N ALA A 311 23.67 2.54 -3.06
CA ALA A 311 24.56 1.39 -3.22
C ALA A 311 23.87 0.29 -4.04
N LEU A 312 22.58 0.03 -3.81
CA LEU A 312 21.81 -0.91 -4.62
C LEU A 312 21.64 -0.42 -6.06
N THR A 313 21.40 0.88 -6.25
CA THR A 313 21.32 1.50 -7.58
C THR A 313 22.64 1.39 -8.34
N ALA A 314 23.78 1.66 -7.68
CA ALA A 314 25.10 1.54 -8.26
C ALA A 314 25.44 0.09 -8.66
N GLU A 315 25.08 -0.87 -7.82
CA GLU A 315 25.33 -2.30 -8.10
C GLU A 315 24.48 -2.79 -9.29
N LEU A 316 23.20 -2.44 -9.35
CA LEU A 316 22.36 -2.77 -10.51
C LEU A 316 22.85 -2.11 -11.80
N THR A 317 23.37 -0.87 -11.71
CA THR A 317 23.98 -0.17 -12.85
C THR A 317 25.25 -0.88 -13.33
N ARG A 318 26.10 -1.37 -12.41
CA ARG A 318 27.29 -2.15 -12.72
C ARG A 318 26.90 -3.44 -13.45
N LEU A 319 25.93 -4.18 -12.91
CA LEU A 319 25.46 -5.45 -13.51
C LEU A 319 24.81 -5.23 -14.89
N GLN A 320 24.09 -4.12 -15.10
CA GLN A 320 23.60 -3.75 -16.43
C GLN A 320 24.75 -3.55 -17.43
N ALA A 321 25.87 -2.96 -17.00
CA ALA A 321 27.04 -2.76 -17.86
C ALA A 321 27.77 -4.08 -18.16
N GLU A 322 27.80 -5.01 -17.20
CA GLU A 322 28.40 -6.34 -17.36
C GLU A 322 27.53 -7.30 -18.19
N HIS A 323 26.20 -7.17 -18.11
CA HIS A 323 25.24 -8.03 -18.80
C HIS A 323 24.27 -7.21 -19.68
N PRO A 324 24.79 -6.48 -20.71
CA PRO A 324 23.99 -5.51 -21.46
C PRO A 324 22.85 -6.12 -22.30
N ASP A 325 22.85 -7.42 -22.51
CA ASP A 325 21.79 -8.12 -23.25
C ASP A 325 20.75 -8.78 -22.33
N SER A 326 20.95 -8.69 -21.00
CA SER A 326 20.13 -9.46 -20.05
C SER A 326 19.65 -8.67 -18.83
N VAL A 327 20.31 -7.57 -18.45
CA VAL A 327 19.98 -6.79 -17.25
C VAL A 327 19.67 -5.36 -17.63
N ARG A 328 18.55 -4.82 -17.12
CA ARG A 328 18.17 -3.42 -17.25
C ARG A 328 17.69 -2.84 -15.92
N LEU A 329 18.11 -1.60 -15.69
CA LEU A 329 17.64 -0.76 -14.59
C LEU A 329 16.98 0.51 -15.13
N ALA A 330 15.77 0.79 -14.71
CA ALA A 330 15.12 2.10 -14.81
C ALA A 330 15.10 2.73 -13.42
N ALA A 331 16.14 3.51 -13.09
CA ALA A 331 16.30 4.15 -11.77
C ALA A 331 15.40 5.38 -11.66
N ARG A 332 14.11 5.18 -11.56
CA ARG A 332 13.10 6.24 -11.39
C ARG A 332 11.77 5.68 -10.94
N PHE A 333 10.88 6.54 -10.45
CA PHE A 333 9.46 6.24 -10.33
C PHE A 333 8.75 6.53 -11.65
N ASP A 334 7.96 5.56 -12.16
CA ASP A 334 7.23 5.69 -13.42
C ASP A 334 6.05 4.73 -13.45
N ASP A 335 4.83 5.25 -13.18
CA ASP A 335 3.61 4.44 -13.11
C ASP A 335 3.22 3.83 -14.47
N GLY A 336 3.38 4.59 -15.56
CA GLY A 336 3.10 4.10 -16.90
C GLY A 336 4.01 2.93 -17.30
N LEU A 337 5.32 3.07 -17.03
CA LEU A 337 6.29 2.00 -17.24
C LEU A 337 6.03 0.79 -16.32
N ALA A 338 5.61 1.00 -15.08
CA ALA A 338 5.24 -0.08 -14.18
C ALA A 338 4.13 -0.96 -14.78
N ARG A 339 3.10 -0.37 -15.40
CA ARG A 339 2.01 -1.10 -16.06
C ARG A 339 2.49 -1.85 -17.29
N GLN A 340 3.38 -1.28 -18.08
CA GLN A 340 4.03 -1.97 -19.20
C GLN A 340 4.82 -3.18 -18.72
N ILE A 341 5.55 -3.04 -17.58
CA ILE A 341 6.30 -4.14 -16.98
C ILE A 341 5.35 -5.24 -16.51
N TYR A 342 4.28 -4.94 -15.77
CA TYR A 342 3.29 -5.95 -15.35
C TYR A 342 2.67 -6.67 -16.57
N ALA A 343 2.38 -5.96 -17.65
CA ALA A 343 1.79 -6.53 -18.85
C ALA A 343 2.79 -7.36 -19.69
N GLY A 344 4.08 -7.02 -19.65
CA GLY A 344 5.11 -7.59 -20.51
C GLY A 344 6.05 -8.59 -19.85
N CYS A 345 6.28 -8.54 -18.52
CA CYS A 345 7.14 -9.52 -17.86
C CYS A 345 6.46 -10.88 -17.73
N ASP A 346 7.24 -11.94 -17.77
CA ASP A 346 6.74 -13.31 -17.54
C ASP A 346 6.67 -13.58 -16.03
N VAL A 347 7.74 -13.25 -15.31
CA VAL A 347 7.92 -13.47 -13.87
C VAL A 347 8.02 -12.14 -13.15
N PHE A 348 7.29 -11.98 -12.06
CA PHE A 348 7.37 -10.83 -11.19
C PHE A 348 8.00 -11.20 -9.84
N LEU A 349 9.15 -10.60 -9.51
CA LEU A 349 9.96 -10.97 -8.36
C LEU A 349 9.63 -10.13 -7.13
N MET A 350 9.33 -10.80 -6.00
CA MET A 350 9.05 -10.18 -4.70
C MET A 350 9.73 -10.93 -3.55
N PRO A 351 11.07 -10.99 -3.51
CA PRO A 351 11.82 -11.69 -2.47
C PRO A 351 11.94 -10.87 -1.17
N SER A 352 10.87 -10.21 -0.77
CA SER A 352 10.86 -9.27 0.36
C SER A 352 11.19 -9.95 1.69
N ARG A 353 12.00 -9.29 2.55
CA ARG A 353 12.27 -9.72 3.93
C ARG A 353 11.00 -9.76 4.75
N PHE A 354 10.13 -8.79 4.56
CA PHE A 354 8.76 -8.73 5.05
C PHE A 354 7.94 -7.87 4.10
N GLU A 355 6.66 -8.22 3.94
CA GLU A 355 5.76 -7.50 3.03
C GLU A 355 4.36 -7.42 3.66
N PRO A 356 4.02 -6.33 4.38
CA PRO A 356 2.77 -6.24 5.12
C PRO A 356 1.53 -6.60 4.28
N CYS A 357 1.40 -6.04 3.09
CA CYS A 357 0.38 -6.41 2.11
C CYS A 357 1.01 -6.83 0.79
N GLY A 358 1.82 -5.95 0.20
CA GLY A 358 2.23 -6.04 -1.20
C GLY A 358 1.05 -5.75 -2.14
N LEU A 359 1.24 -4.78 -3.02
CA LEU A 359 0.30 -4.52 -4.12
C LEU A 359 0.89 -5.03 -5.44
N GLY A 360 2.23 -5.10 -5.53
CA GLY A 360 2.93 -5.51 -6.75
C GLY A 360 2.51 -6.88 -7.27
N GLN A 361 2.36 -7.90 -6.39
CA GLN A 361 1.89 -9.23 -6.81
C GLN A 361 0.44 -9.20 -7.30
N LEU A 362 -0.41 -8.35 -6.71
CA LEU A 362 -1.80 -8.21 -7.15
C LEU A 362 -1.87 -7.57 -8.54
N MET A 363 -1.09 -6.50 -8.76
CA MET A 363 -0.95 -5.87 -10.07
C MET A 363 -0.37 -6.83 -11.09
N ALA A 364 0.71 -7.54 -10.75
CA ALA A 364 1.34 -8.53 -11.62
C ALA A 364 0.35 -9.62 -12.03
N MET A 365 -0.33 -10.26 -11.08
CA MET A 365 -1.36 -11.25 -11.36
C MET A 365 -2.51 -10.69 -12.20
N ARG A 366 -2.96 -9.48 -11.93
CA ARG A 366 -4.04 -8.81 -12.69
C ARG A 366 -3.67 -8.65 -14.17
N TYR A 367 -2.38 -8.42 -14.46
CA TYR A 367 -1.83 -8.34 -15.83
C TYR A 367 -1.26 -9.67 -16.33
N GLY A 368 -1.47 -10.78 -15.61
CA GLY A 368 -1.06 -12.13 -16.01
C GLY A 368 0.45 -12.39 -15.91
N ALA A 369 1.22 -11.60 -15.19
CA ALA A 369 2.58 -11.97 -14.79
C ALA A 369 2.52 -12.93 -13.60
N VAL A 370 3.43 -13.90 -13.57
CA VAL A 370 3.46 -14.94 -12.53
C VAL A 370 4.40 -14.49 -11.39
N PRO A 371 3.91 -14.28 -10.16
CA PRO A 371 4.75 -13.85 -9.05
C PRO A 371 5.64 -15.00 -8.52
N ILE A 372 6.89 -14.63 -8.19
CA ILE A 372 7.76 -15.42 -7.30
C ILE A 372 8.02 -14.56 -6.07
N GLY A 373 7.58 -15.02 -4.90
CA GLY A 373 7.67 -14.23 -3.68
C GLY A 373 8.08 -15.03 -2.45
N ARG A 374 8.56 -14.31 -1.43
CA ARG A 374 8.72 -14.94 -0.12
C ARG A 374 7.36 -15.09 0.56
N ARG A 375 7.15 -16.21 1.27
CA ARG A 375 5.92 -16.51 2.02
C ARG A 375 5.86 -15.67 3.29
N THR A 376 5.50 -14.39 3.15
CA THR A 376 5.37 -13.41 4.25
C THR A 376 4.21 -12.45 3.98
N GLY A 377 3.55 -11.99 5.03
CA GLY A 377 2.48 -11.02 4.99
C GLY A 377 1.46 -11.26 3.88
N GLY A 378 1.11 -10.20 3.15
CA GLY A 378 0.10 -10.30 2.09
C GLY A 378 0.52 -11.13 0.88
N ILE A 379 1.82 -11.36 0.65
CA ILE A 379 2.25 -12.29 -0.41
C ILE A 379 1.77 -13.70 -0.07
N ALA A 380 1.92 -14.15 1.17
CA ALA A 380 1.47 -15.45 1.64
C ALA A 380 -0.06 -15.61 1.57
N ASP A 381 -0.81 -14.51 1.70
CA ASP A 381 -2.28 -14.52 1.67
C ASP A 381 -2.85 -14.47 0.23
N THR A 382 -2.04 -14.08 -0.76
CA THR A 382 -2.53 -13.79 -2.12
C THR A 382 -1.94 -14.67 -3.22
N VAL A 383 -0.72 -15.16 -3.05
CA VAL A 383 -0.07 -16.04 -4.03
C VAL A 383 -0.28 -17.50 -3.61
N LEU A 384 -0.90 -18.28 -4.48
CA LEU A 384 -1.08 -19.73 -4.31
C LEU A 384 0.11 -20.45 -4.92
N ASP A 385 0.95 -21.06 -4.08
CA ASP A 385 2.16 -21.77 -4.53
C ASP A 385 1.81 -22.98 -5.39
N ALA A 386 2.54 -23.17 -6.50
CA ALA A 386 2.38 -24.29 -7.40
C ALA A 386 2.60 -25.65 -6.72
N ALA A 387 3.43 -25.73 -5.69
CA ALA A 387 3.66 -26.96 -4.94
C ALA A 387 2.46 -27.35 -4.06
N ASP A 388 1.73 -26.36 -3.53
CA ASP A 388 0.64 -26.59 -2.58
C ASP A 388 -0.73 -26.67 -3.26
N HIS A 389 -0.92 -25.99 -4.42
CA HIS A 389 -2.23 -25.76 -5.03
C HIS A 389 -2.40 -26.35 -6.45
N GLY A 390 -1.33 -26.96 -7.01
CA GLY A 390 -1.40 -27.65 -8.30
C GLY A 390 -2.02 -26.81 -9.42
N GLU A 391 -3.12 -27.28 -10.03
CA GLU A 391 -3.80 -26.59 -11.13
C GLU A 391 -4.46 -25.26 -10.76
N HIS A 392 -4.66 -24.98 -9.46
CA HIS A 392 -5.22 -23.72 -8.99
C HIS A 392 -4.17 -22.68 -8.59
N ALA A 393 -2.90 -23.02 -8.76
CA ALA A 393 -1.78 -22.15 -8.39
C ALA A 393 -1.77 -20.83 -9.18
N THR A 394 -1.18 -19.80 -8.56
CA THR A 394 -1.04 -18.48 -9.19
C THR A 394 0.42 -18.01 -9.25
N GLY A 395 1.34 -18.73 -8.64
CA GLY A 395 2.75 -18.36 -8.60
C GLY A 395 3.62 -19.35 -7.81
N PHE A 396 4.77 -18.86 -7.36
CA PHE A 396 5.76 -19.65 -6.64
C PHE A 396 6.18 -18.94 -5.36
N LEU A 397 6.23 -19.67 -4.26
CA LEU A 397 6.67 -19.15 -2.97
C LEU A 397 7.92 -19.86 -2.46
N PHE A 398 8.72 -19.17 -1.66
CA PHE A 398 9.79 -19.72 -0.88
C PHE A 398 9.71 -19.19 0.56
N ASP A 399 10.23 -19.95 1.53
CA ASP A 399 10.06 -19.64 2.96
C ASP A 399 11.29 -18.94 3.54
N ASP A 400 12.47 -19.56 3.43
CA ASP A 400 13.69 -19.06 4.03
C ASP A 400 14.26 -17.85 3.27
N PHE A 401 14.59 -16.77 3.98
CA PHE A 401 15.21 -15.60 3.37
C PHE A 401 16.69 -15.88 3.04
N ASN A 402 16.93 -16.62 1.97
CA ASN A 402 18.27 -16.88 1.41
C ASN A 402 18.21 -17.12 -0.10
N SER A 403 19.35 -16.93 -0.76
CA SER A 403 19.47 -17.05 -2.23
C SER A 403 19.17 -18.47 -2.74
N SER A 404 19.52 -19.51 -2.00
CA SER A 404 19.26 -20.90 -2.39
C SER A 404 17.75 -21.21 -2.47
N ALA A 405 16.97 -20.78 -1.46
CA ALA A 405 15.54 -20.95 -1.45
C ALA A 405 14.85 -20.14 -2.58
N PHE A 406 15.32 -18.91 -2.81
CA PHE A 406 14.82 -18.08 -3.90
C PHE A 406 15.17 -18.66 -5.27
N ALA A 407 16.42 -19.12 -5.47
CA ALA A 407 16.84 -19.78 -6.70
C ALA A 407 16.03 -21.04 -7.00
N ALA A 408 15.74 -21.87 -5.98
CA ALA A 408 14.90 -23.06 -6.15
C ALA A 408 13.45 -22.71 -6.56
N ALA A 409 12.89 -21.63 -6.05
CA ALA A 409 11.57 -21.14 -6.48
C ALA A 409 11.62 -20.61 -7.92
N PHE A 410 12.68 -19.91 -8.30
CA PHE A 410 12.90 -19.45 -9.66
C PHE A 410 13.07 -20.61 -10.64
N GLU A 411 13.83 -21.63 -10.29
CA GLU A 411 14.01 -22.85 -11.11
C GLU A 411 12.65 -23.55 -11.36
N ARG A 412 11.81 -23.70 -10.32
CA ARG A 412 10.44 -24.24 -10.48
C ARG A 412 9.62 -23.41 -11.48
N ALA A 413 9.76 -22.09 -11.44
CA ALA A 413 9.08 -21.20 -12.38
C ALA A 413 9.60 -21.36 -13.80
N VAL A 414 10.91 -21.51 -14.02
CA VAL A 414 11.53 -21.79 -15.32
C VAL A 414 11.03 -23.10 -15.89
N VAL A 415 10.97 -24.16 -15.09
CA VAL A 415 10.43 -25.47 -15.52
C VAL A 415 8.96 -25.34 -15.96
N ALA A 416 8.15 -24.59 -15.22
CA ALA A 416 6.75 -24.35 -15.58
C ALA A 416 6.63 -23.46 -16.82
N PHE A 417 7.51 -22.45 -16.98
CA PHE A 417 7.54 -21.53 -18.12
C PHE A 417 7.70 -22.26 -19.47
N HIS A 418 8.51 -23.30 -19.51
CA HIS A 418 8.70 -24.13 -20.72
C HIS A 418 7.54 -25.11 -21.02
N ARG A 419 6.54 -25.19 -20.12
CA ARG A 419 5.32 -25.95 -20.28
C ARG A 419 4.15 -25.01 -20.51
N GLN A 420 3.86 -24.71 -21.77
CA GLN A 420 2.92 -23.66 -22.15
C GLN A 420 1.53 -23.82 -21.50
N ASP A 421 1.03 -25.06 -21.39
CA ASP A 421 -0.25 -25.37 -20.74
C ASP A 421 -0.27 -24.99 -19.26
N VAL A 422 0.80 -25.35 -18.53
CA VAL A 422 0.98 -25.04 -17.12
C VAL A 422 1.13 -23.54 -16.90
N TRP A 423 1.98 -22.90 -17.72
CA TRP A 423 2.25 -21.47 -17.61
C TRP A 423 1.00 -20.62 -17.84
N GLN A 424 0.26 -20.95 -18.91
CA GLN A 424 -1.01 -20.30 -19.20
C GLN A 424 -2.04 -20.51 -18.08
N GLY A 425 -2.08 -21.69 -17.47
CA GLY A 425 -2.92 -21.97 -16.31
C GLY A 425 -2.61 -21.04 -15.13
N LEU A 426 -1.33 -20.86 -14.77
CA LEU A 426 -0.89 -19.93 -13.72
C LEU A 426 -1.33 -18.48 -13.99
N GLN A 427 -1.17 -18.04 -15.24
CA GLN A 427 -1.57 -16.69 -15.68
C GLN A 427 -3.08 -16.47 -15.56
N LEU A 428 -3.87 -17.40 -16.09
CA LEU A 428 -5.33 -17.33 -16.05
C LEU A 428 -5.87 -17.39 -14.61
N ASN A 429 -5.29 -18.24 -13.77
CA ASN A 429 -5.64 -18.33 -12.35
C ASN A 429 -5.37 -17.00 -11.65
N GLY A 430 -4.18 -16.41 -11.85
CA GLY A 430 -3.84 -15.12 -11.25
C GLY A 430 -4.79 -14.00 -11.68
N MET A 431 -5.07 -13.91 -12.98
CA MET A 431 -5.97 -12.89 -13.55
C MET A 431 -7.43 -13.05 -13.13
N SER A 432 -7.89 -14.28 -12.84
CA SER A 432 -9.28 -14.56 -12.45
C SER A 432 -9.57 -14.29 -10.97
N ARG A 433 -8.54 -14.11 -10.13
CA ARG A 433 -8.74 -13.79 -8.71
C ARG A 433 -9.35 -12.42 -8.53
N ASP A 434 -10.29 -12.32 -7.61
CA ASP A 434 -10.85 -11.03 -7.20
C ASP A 434 -10.12 -10.49 -5.98
N TYR A 435 -9.25 -9.53 -6.22
CA TYR A 435 -8.57 -8.71 -5.22
C TYR A 435 -9.05 -7.26 -5.27
N SER A 436 -10.26 -6.99 -5.75
CA SER A 436 -10.83 -5.64 -5.76
C SER A 436 -11.13 -5.14 -4.35
N TRP A 437 -11.30 -3.84 -4.21
CA TRP A 437 -11.71 -3.21 -2.95
C TRP A 437 -13.09 -3.65 -2.44
N GLY A 438 -13.90 -4.36 -3.25
CA GLY A 438 -15.24 -4.80 -2.85
C GLY A 438 -15.24 -5.71 -1.62
N ALA A 439 -14.42 -6.76 -1.64
CA ALA A 439 -14.29 -7.70 -0.53
C ALA A 439 -13.66 -7.04 0.70
N SER A 440 -12.58 -6.26 0.50
CA SER A 440 -11.88 -5.56 1.58
C SER A 440 -12.78 -4.54 2.28
N ALA A 441 -13.51 -3.71 1.53
CA ALA A 441 -14.40 -2.70 2.09
C ALA A 441 -15.51 -3.33 2.96
N SER A 442 -16.06 -4.48 2.54
CA SER A 442 -17.06 -5.20 3.34
C SER A 442 -16.49 -5.63 4.71
N ARG A 443 -15.23 -6.09 4.74
CA ARG A 443 -14.54 -6.44 6.00
C ARG A 443 -14.28 -5.20 6.87
N TYR A 444 -13.95 -4.05 6.27
CA TYR A 444 -13.84 -2.79 7.03
C TYR A 444 -15.17 -2.37 7.66
N VAL A 445 -16.31 -2.56 6.97
CA VAL A 445 -17.64 -2.30 7.56
C VAL A 445 -17.88 -3.16 8.80
N GLU A 446 -17.51 -4.44 8.79
CA GLU A 446 -17.60 -5.31 9.97
C GLU A 446 -16.75 -4.78 11.15
N VAL A 447 -15.53 -4.31 10.86
CA VAL A 447 -14.63 -3.71 11.87
C VAL A 447 -15.21 -2.41 12.41
N TYR A 448 -15.80 -1.56 11.59
CA TYR A 448 -16.45 -0.33 12.04
C TYR A 448 -17.64 -0.62 12.97
N LEU A 449 -18.46 -1.59 12.63
CA LEU A 449 -19.55 -2.02 13.49
C LEU A 449 -19.02 -2.59 14.83
N ALA A 450 -17.91 -3.33 14.82
CA ALA A 450 -17.26 -3.80 16.04
C ALA A 450 -16.71 -2.64 16.89
N ALA A 451 -16.11 -1.64 16.25
CA ALA A 451 -15.62 -0.42 16.93
C ALA A 451 -16.76 0.35 17.61
N LEU A 452 -17.89 0.53 16.94
CA LEU A 452 -19.08 1.18 17.50
C LEU A 452 -19.63 0.40 18.71
N ARG A 453 -19.75 -0.93 18.61
CA ARG A 453 -20.15 -1.77 19.73
C ARG A 453 -19.20 -1.66 20.92
N SER A 454 -17.90 -1.66 20.70
CA SER A 454 -16.89 -1.53 21.75
C SER A 454 -16.93 -0.15 22.45
N ARG A 455 -17.42 0.88 21.76
CA ARG A 455 -17.65 2.21 22.29
C ARG A 455 -18.96 2.31 23.09
N GLY A 456 -19.81 1.29 23.04
CA GLY A 456 -21.17 1.30 23.64
C GLY A 456 -22.21 2.02 22.76
N ILE A 457 -21.92 2.21 21.49
CA ILE A 457 -22.84 2.76 20.50
C ILE A 457 -23.50 1.57 19.80
N VAL A 458 -24.83 1.47 19.91
CA VAL A 458 -25.59 0.45 19.18
C VAL A 458 -25.97 1.05 17.83
N PRO A 459 -25.51 0.49 16.68
CA PRO A 459 -25.95 0.94 15.38
C PRO A 459 -27.48 0.80 15.27
N LEU A 460 -28.15 1.79 14.72
CA LEU A 460 -29.53 1.64 14.28
C LEU A 460 -29.51 0.68 13.08
N GLU A 461 -30.33 -0.38 13.16
CA GLU A 461 -30.51 -1.38 12.10
C GLU A 461 -31.07 -0.74 10.81
#